data_0f69182af5862ad863e6efcd1e9c522b
#
_entry.id   0f69182af5862ad863e6efcd1e9c522b
#
_cell.length_a   1.000
_cell.length_b   1.000
_cell.length_c   1.000
_cell.angle_alpha   90.00
_cell.angle_beta   90.00
_cell.angle_gamma   90.00
#
_symmetry.space_group_name_H-M   'P 1'
#
loop_
_entity.id
_entity.type
_entity.pdbx_description
1 polymer ?
#
loop_
_entity_poly.entity_id
_entity_poly.type
_entity_poly.pdbx_seq_one_letter_code
_entity_poly.pdbx_strand_id
1 'polypeptide(L)'
;MTDFQYGIGRQLQLLALALVLTTLSGCNGEEADKGPAVAKISAYNHTEDYIHQFYINGTWGGNSRAYGGGGKFVCCIGYPREWRPDLTATVRWSTSSSDPEGPDDVYWHEEVVPIEYYDKLGTRLNVHFLPDHKVRLLIWNGSADSKGYRGPDAPEKPAGWDY
;
A
#
# COMPACT_ATOMS: atom_id res chain seq x y z
N MET A 1 -72.17 -23.23 12.53
CA MET A 1 -71.07 -22.90 13.52
C MET A 1 -69.67 -23.24 12.98
N THR A 2 -69.51 -23.55 11.72
CA THR A 2 -68.23 -23.98 11.13
C THR A 2 -67.46 -22.91 10.33
N ASP A 3 -68.13 -21.83 9.93
CA ASP A 3 -67.46 -20.80 9.10
C ASP A 3 -66.59 -19.79 9.89
N PHE A 4 -66.79 -19.67 11.20
CA PHE A 4 -66.02 -18.73 12.02
C PHE A 4 -64.59 -19.23 12.32
N GLN A 5 -64.36 -20.53 12.36
CA GLN A 5 -63.05 -21.10 12.62
C GLN A 5 -62.10 -21.01 11.41
N TYR A 6 -62.62 -21.06 10.19
CA TYR A 6 -61.79 -20.95 8.97
C TYR A 6 -61.21 -19.57 8.73
N GLY A 7 -61.92 -18.51 9.19
CA GLY A 7 -61.44 -17.13 9.03
C GLY A 7 -60.26 -16.78 9.91
N ILE A 8 -60.22 -17.29 11.13
CA ILE A 8 -59.16 -16.99 12.11
C ILE A 8 -57.85 -17.67 11.71
N GLY A 9 -57.90 -18.94 11.25
CA GLY A 9 -56.70 -19.65 10.81
C GLY A 9 -56.01 -19.00 9.60
N ARG A 10 -56.79 -18.49 8.67
CA ARG A 10 -56.28 -17.86 7.45
C ARG A 10 -55.69 -16.45 7.72
N GLN A 11 -56.27 -15.71 8.67
CA GLN A 11 -55.70 -14.42 9.11
C GLN A 11 -54.43 -14.59 9.92
N LEU A 12 -54.32 -15.60 10.77
CA LEU A 12 -53.09 -15.95 11.48
C LEU A 12 -51.96 -16.40 10.54
N GLN A 13 -52.26 -17.16 9.50
CA GLN A 13 -51.31 -17.57 8.50
C GLN A 13 -50.77 -16.38 7.66
N LEU A 14 -51.65 -15.42 7.30
CA LEU A 14 -51.26 -14.22 6.57
C LEU A 14 -50.41 -13.29 7.43
N LEU A 15 -50.70 -13.15 8.72
CA LEU A 15 -49.89 -12.39 9.69
C LEU A 15 -48.52 -13.03 9.93
N ALA A 16 -48.45 -14.35 10.03
CA ALA A 16 -47.18 -15.06 10.17
C ALA A 16 -46.30 -14.93 8.91
N LEU A 17 -46.91 -15.00 7.69
CA LEU A 17 -46.19 -14.80 6.44
C LEU A 17 -45.69 -13.37 6.26
N ALA A 18 -46.46 -12.35 6.68
CA ALA A 18 -46.04 -10.96 6.65
C ALA A 18 -44.89 -10.68 7.64
N LEU A 19 -44.87 -11.33 8.78
CA LEU A 19 -43.80 -11.19 9.78
C LEU A 19 -42.50 -11.83 9.32
N VAL A 20 -42.53 -12.93 8.57
CA VAL A 20 -41.32 -13.58 7.99
C VAL A 20 -40.74 -12.76 6.86
N LEU A 21 -41.58 -12.09 6.05
CA LEU A 21 -41.09 -11.23 4.95
C LEU A 21 -40.41 -9.95 5.45
N THR A 22 -40.74 -9.43 6.63
CA THR A 22 -40.09 -8.24 7.20
C THR A 22 -38.73 -8.52 7.82
N THR A 23 -38.39 -9.76 8.14
CA THR A 23 -37.09 -10.15 8.69
C THR A 23 -35.99 -10.36 7.60
N LEU A 24 -36.40 -10.44 6.35
CA LEU A 24 -35.46 -10.60 5.21
C LEU A 24 -34.91 -9.28 4.64
N SER A 25 -35.38 -8.12 5.13
CA SER A 25 -34.96 -6.80 4.63
C SER A 25 -33.73 -6.23 5.35
N GLY A 26 -33.03 -7.01 6.12
CA GLY A 26 -31.98 -6.53 7.00
C GLY A 26 -30.59 -7.05 6.71
N CYS A 27 -30.08 -6.98 5.50
CA CYS A 27 -28.64 -7.11 5.22
C CYS A 27 -28.31 -6.65 3.80
N ASN A 28 -28.51 -5.40 3.48
CA ASN A 28 -27.88 -4.73 2.36
C ASN A 28 -27.22 -3.42 2.83
N GLY A 29 -26.42 -3.51 3.89
CA GLY A 29 -25.37 -2.56 4.13
C GLY A 29 -24.12 -3.13 3.47
N GLU A 30 -23.76 -2.68 2.30
CA GLU A 30 -22.35 -2.62 1.94
C GLU A 30 -21.70 -1.76 3.03
N GLU A 31 -21.19 -2.41 4.07
CA GLU A 31 -20.20 -1.77 4.92
C GLU A 31 -19.01 -1.52 4.01
N ALA A 32 -18.94 -0.30 3.48
CA ALA A 32 -17.75 0.19 2.82
C ALA A 32 -16.59 -0.19 3.73
N ASP A 33 -15.63 -0.96 3.21
CA ASP A 33 -14.46 -1.43 3.93
C ASP A 33 -13.80 -0.23 4.64
N LYS A 34 -14.09 -0.10 5.94
CA LYS A 34 -13.64 1.03 6.77
C LYS A 34 -12.19 0.87 7.23
N GLY A 35 -11.57 -0.26 6.87
CA GLY A 35 -10.18 -0.55 7.17
C GLY A 35 -9.19 0.34 6.38
N PRO A 36 -7.91 0.32 6.76
CA PRO A 36 -6.87 0.99 5.99
C PRO A 36 -6.80 0.42 4.58
N ALA A 37 -6.45 1.26 3.61
CA ALA A 37 -6.07 0.78 2.30
C ALA A 37 -4.74 0.03 2.38
N VAL A 38 -4.48 -0.88 1.43
CA VAL A 38 -3.29 -1.73 1.43
C VAL A 38 -2.50 -1.51 0.16
N ALA A 39 -1.17 -1.33 0.29
CA ALA A 39 -0.25 -1.17 -0.83
C ALA A 39 0.91 -2.17 -0.75
N LYS A 40 1.33 -2.69 -1.90
CA LYS A 40 2.59 -3.42 -2.07
C LYS A 40 3.75 -2.43 -2.06
N ILE A 41 4.86 -2.79 -1.44
CA ILE A 41 6.06 -1.94 -1.38
C ILE A 41 6.93 -2.24 -2.60
N SER A 42 7.38 -1.19 -3.29
CA SER A 42 8.32 -1.26 -4.42
C SER A 42 9.41 -0.21 -4.23
N ALA A 43 10.69 -0.62 -4.37
CA ALA A 43 11.84 0.28 -4.21
C ALA A 43 12.41 0.70 -5.56
N TYR A 44 12.92 1.93 -5.60
CA TYR A 44 13.73 2.53 -6.66
C TYR A 44 14.97 3.13 -6.02
N ASN A 45 16.14 2.66 -6.38
CA ASN A 45 17.41 3.13 -5.85
C ASN A 45 18.14 3.96 -6.90
N HIS A 46 18.25 5.26 -6.66
CA HIS A 46 18.91 6.24 -7.52
C HIS A 46 20.36 6.53 -7.08
N THR A 47 20.90 5.68 -6.21
CA THR A 47 22.25 5.84 -5.67
C THR A 47 23.20 4.76 -6.19
N GLU A 48 24.48 4.98 -6.01
CA GLU A 48 25.53 4.01 -6.33
C GLU A 48 25.68 2.88 -5.31
N ASP A 49 25.05 3.03 -4.13
CA ASP A 49 25.13 2.04 -3.07
C ASP A 49 24.13 0.90 -3.29
N TYR A 50 24.49 -0.29 -2.80
CA TYR A 50 23.56 -1.39 -2.65
C TYR A 50 22.73 -1.21 -1.38
N ILE A 51 21.39 -1.29 -1.47
CA ILE A 51 20.48 -1.31 -0.33
C ILE A 51 20.23 -2.78 0.03
N HIS A 52 20.82 -3.24 1.16
CA HIS A 52 20.68 -4.61 1.61
C HIS A 52 19.27 -4.94 2.07
N GLN A 53 18.66 -4.01 2.79
CA GLN A 53 17.33 -4.13 3.34
C GLN A 53 16.79 -2.77 3.72
N PHE A 54 15.49 -2.65 3.63
CA PHE A 54 14.80 -1.47 4.15
C PHE A 54 13.47 -1.85 4.80
N TYR A 55 12.98 -0.98 5.66
CA TYR A 55 11.75 -1.12 6.43
C TYR A 55 10.93 0.14 6.36
N ILE A 56 9.61 0.00 6.25
CA ILE A 56 8.64 1.10 6.33
C ILE A 56 7.77 0.85 7.54
N ASN A 57 7.83 1.71 8.57
CA ASN A 57 7.13 1.50 9.85
C ASN A 57 7.36 0.09 10.42
N GLY A 58 8.59 -0.44 10.31
CA GLY A 58 8.96 -1.78 10.75
C GLY A 58 8.59 -2.92 9.79
N THR A 59 7.82 -2.66 8.73
CA THR A 59 7.51 -3.66 7.69
C THR A 59 8.69 -3.77 6.72
N TRP A 60 9.22 -4.98 6.55
CA TRP A 60 10.31 -5.23 5.61
C TRP A 60 9.89 -4.95 4.16
N GLY A 61 10.68 -4.15 3.45
CA GLY A 61 10.40 -3.68 2.09
C GLY A 61 11.27 -4.34 1.01
N GLY A 62 12.28 -5.12 1.40
CA GLY A 62 13.17 -5.82 0.46
C GLY A 62 14.58 -5.24 0.39
N ASN A 63 15.19 -5.39 -0.78
CA ASN A 63 16.50 -4.85 -1.13
C ASN A 63 16.46 -4.17 -2.51
N SER A 64 17.49 -3.39 -2.84
CA SER A 64 17.62 -2.79 -4.17
C SER A 64 19.10 -2.63 -4.57
N ARG A 65 19.40 -3.02 -5.79
CA ARG A 65 20.74 -2.77 -6.38
C ARG A 65 20.90 -1.29 -6.69
N ALA A 66 22.14 -0.85 -6.78
CA ALA A 66 22.50 0.47 -7.29
C ALA A 66 21.80 0.75 -8.63
N TYR A 67 21.28 1.95 -8.78
CA TYR A 67 20.55 2.41 -9.97
C TYR A 67 19.49 1.40 -10.47
N GLY A 68 18.80 0.73 -9.54
CA GLY A 68 17.83 -0.31 -9.87
C GLY A 68 16.52 -0.17 -9.11
N GLY A 69 15.53 -0.98 -9.47
CA GLY A 69 14.24 -1.04 -8.76
C GLY A 69 13.04 -1.26 -9.65
N GLY A 70 11.84 -1.08 -9.07
CA GLY A 70 10.55 -1.14 -9.77
C GLY A 70 10.03 -2.51 -10.16
N GLY A 71 10.89 -3.53 -10.21
CA GLY A 71 10.53 -4.88 -10.70
C GLY A 71 10.11 -5.87 -9.61
N LYS A 72 10.35 -5.57 -8.33
CA LYS A 72 10.01 -6.44 -7.19
C LYS A 72 8.97 -5.80 -6.30
N PHE A 73 8.12 -6.64 -5.71
CA PHE A 73 7.11 -6.22 -4.74
C PHE A 73 7.20 -7.04 -3.48
N VAL A 74 7.10 -6.37 -2.34
CA VAL A 74 6.91 -7.00 -1.05
C VAL A 74 5.52 -6.65 -0.53
N CYS A 75 4.80 -7.58 0.03
CA CYS A 75 3.52 -7.34 0.67
C CYS A 75 3.71 -7.05 2.14
N CYS A 76 2.95 -6.26 2.72
CA CYS A 76 2.11 -5.15 2.29
C CYS A 76 2.10 -4.15 3.43
N ILE A 77 1.83 -2.89 3.15
CA ILE A 77 1.66 -1.87 4.18
C ILE A 77 0.24 -1.31 4.15
N GLY A 78 -0.34 -1.11 5.33
CA GLY A 78 -1.60 -0.37 5.48
C GLY A 78 -1.35 1.14 5.49
N TYR A 79 -2.24 1.90 4.84
CA TYR A 79 -2.19 3.35 4.85
C TYR A 79 -3.61 3.95 4.91
N PRO A 80 -3.80 5.20 5.40
CA PRO A 80 -5.11 5.85 5.45
C PRO A 80 -5.77 5.94 4.07
N ARG A 81 -7.10 5.80 4.01
CA ARG A 81 -7.84 5.98 2.75
C ARG A 81 -7.87 7.44 2.28
N GLU A 82 -7.78 8.36 3.22
CA GLU A 82 -7.72 9.79 2.97
C GLU A 82 -6.35 10.33 3.35
N TRP A 83 -5.73 11.06 2.43
CA TRP A 83 -4.48 11.73 2.70
C TRP A 83 -4.65 12.90 3.67
N ARG A 84 -3.64 13.14 4.48
CA ARG A 84 -3.56 14.31 5.35
C ARG A 84 -2.11 14.83 5.42
N PRO A 85 -1.91 16.13 5.68
CA PRO A 85 -0.58 16.78 5.61
C PRO A 85 0.44 16.24 6.62
N ASP A 86 -0.01 15.65 7.71
CA ASP A 86 0.82 15.08 8.80
C ASP A 86 1.16 13.60 8.58
N LEU A 87 0.76 13.01 7.43
CA LEU A 87 0.99 11.61 7.15
C LEU A 87 2.45 11.35 6.84
N THR A 88 3.12 10.61 7.72
CA THR A 88 4.52 10.23 7.61
C THR A 88 4.71 8.72 7.80
N ALA A 89 5.88 8.22 7.39
CA ALA A 89 6.34 6.88 7.73
C ALA A 89 7.82 6.94 8.12
N THR A 90 8.22 6.10 9.08
CA THR A 90 9.64 5.88 9.39
C THR A 90 10.22 4.91 8.38
N VAL A 91 11.25 5.36 7.67
CA VAL A 91 12.04 4.55 6.73
C VAL A 91 13.39 4.28 7.36
N ARG A 92 13.71 3.00 7.51
CA ARG A 92 15.02 2.55 7.98
C ARG A 92 15.65 1.65 6.93
N TRP A 93 16.90 1.92 6.54
CA TRP A 93 17.57 1.13 5.53
C TRP A 93 19.06 0.98 5.81
N SER A 94 19.69 -0.03 5.20
CA SER A 94 21.14 -0.22 5.27
C SER A 94 21.75 -0.24 3.88
N THR A 95 22.89 0.41 3.75
CA THR A 95 23.67 0.53 2.51
C THR A 95 25.08 -0.01 2.67
N SER A 96 25.65 -0.46 1.56
CA SER A 96 27.09 -0.70 1.40
C SER A 96 27.53 -0.29 -0.01
N SER A 97 28.83 -0.26 -0.24
CA SER A 97 29.37 -0.09 -1.59
C SER A 97 28.80 -1.16 -2.54
N SER A 98 28.50 -0.78 -3.77
CA SER A 98 28.22 -1.72 -4.87
C SER A 98 29.49 -2.17 -5.59
N ASP A 99 30.61 -1.50 -5.35
CA ASP A 99 31.91 -1.90 -5.88
C ASP A 99 32.41 -3.17 -5.17
N PRO A 100 32.66 -4.29 -5.90
CA PRO A 100 33.17 -5.52 -5.32
C PRO A 100 34.55 -5.38 -4.63
N GLU A 101 35.33 -4.38 -4.99
CA GLU A 101 36.62 -4.04 -4.36
C GLU A 101 36.49 -2.92 -3.31
N GLY A 102 35.26 -2.41 -3.13
CA GLY A 102 34.95 -1.39 -2.14
C GLY A 102 34.87 -1.93 -0.70
N PRO A 103 34.68 -1.04 0.29
CA PRO A 103 34.59 -1.47 1.68
C PRO A 103 33.31 -2.32 1.92
N ASP A 104 33.46 -3.40 2.71
CA ASP A 104 32.34 -4.27 3.12
C ASP A 104 31.46 -3.68 4.25
N ASP A 105 31.71 -2.43 4.62
CA ASP A 105 31.01 -1.77 5.70
C ASP A 105 29.53 -1.56 5.37
N VAL A 106 28.65 -1.89 6.33
CA VAL A 106 27.21 -1.68 6.21
C VAL A 106 26.79 -0.53 7.11
N TYR A 107 26.20 0.50 6.50
CA TYR A 107 25.76 1.69 7.21
C TYR A 107 24.23 1.72 7.32
N TRP A 108 23.73 2.00 8.54
CA TRP A 108 22.31 2.12 8.80
C TRP A 108 21.88 3.60 8.79
N HIS A 109 20.73 3.82 8.17
CA HIS A 109 20.06 5.12 8.07
C HIS A 109 18.63 4.99 8.58
N GLU A 110 18.08 6.07 9.14
CA GLU A 110 16.68 6.15 9.52
C GLU A 110 16.18 7.58 9.35
N GLU A 111 15.00 7.73 8.75
CA GLU A 111 14.37 9.02 8.51
C GLU A 111 12.85 8.90 8.65
N VAL A 112 12.22 9.98 9.17
CA VAL A 112 10.77 10.14 9.17
C VAL A 112 10.40 10.91 7.91
N VAL A 113 9.75 10.23 6.97
CA VAL A 113 9.49 10.72 5.61
C VAL A 113 8.00 10.98 5.42
N PRO A 114 7.58 12.14 4.89
CA PRO A 114 6.19 12.38 4.55
C PRO A 114 5.75 11.45 3.40
N ILE A 115 4.52 10.91 3.51
CA ILE A 115 3.87 10.26 2.39
C ILE A 115 3.23 11.34 1.53
N GLU A 116 3.67 11.44 0.28
CA GLU A 116 3.25 12.48 -0.64
C GLU A 116 1.73 12.42 -0.93
N TYR A 117 1.17 13.56 -1.32
CA TYR A 117 -0.26 13.70 -1.60
C TYR A 117 -0.77 12.65 -2.60
N TYR A 118 -1.85 11.98 -2.24
CA TYR A 118 -2.63 11.14 -3.13
C TYR A 118 -4.12 11.50 -3.03
N ASP A 119 -4.76 11.60 -4.16
CA ASP A 119 -6.21 11.85 -4.32
C ASP A 119 -7.00 10.57 -4.59
N LYS A 120 -6.29 9.48 -4.90
CA LYS A 120 -6.83 8.16 -5.19
C LYS A 120 -6.04 7.08 -4.47
N LEU A 121 -6.75 6.03 -4.06
CA LEU A 121 -6.10 4.86 -3.48
C LEU A 121 -5.21 4.19 -4.53
N GLY A 122 -3.97 3.94 -4.15
CA GLY A 122 -2.98 3.24 -4.96
C GLY A 122 -2.70 1.83 -4.43
N THR A 123 -2.33 0.94 -5.30
CA THR A 123 -1.97 -0.44 -4.96
C THR A 123 -0.49 -0.62 -4.63
N ARG A 124 0.31 0.45 -4.76
CA ARG A 124 1.75 0.45 -4.53
C ARG A 124 2.17 1.63 -3.66
N LEU A 125 3.10 1.37 -2.73
CA LEU A 125 3.96 2.37 -2.12
C LEU A 125 5.29 2.31 -2.85
N ASN A 126 5.56 3.30 -3.69
CA ASN A 126 6.84 3.47 -4.37
C ASN A 126 7.79 4.24 -3.45
N VAL A 127 8.92 3.62 -3.13
CA VAL A 127 9.96 4.14 -2.24
C VAL A 127 11.17 4.51 -3.11
N HIS A 128 11.49 5.78 -3.22
CA HIS A 128 12.65 6.26 -3.97
C HIS A 128 13.76 6.64 -2.99
N PHE A 129 14.87 5.90 -3.05
CA PHE A 129 16.12 6.26 -2.37
C PHE A 129 16.95 7.15 -3.30
N LEU A 130 17.18 8.37 -2.90
CA LEU A 130 17.85 9.41 -3.68
C LEU A 130 19.23 9.71 -3.10
N PRO A 131 20.12 10.39 -3.85
CA PRO A 131 21.38 10.91 -3.32
C PRO A 131 21.19 11.72 -2.03
N ASP A 132 22.26 11.87 -1.26
CA ASP A 132 22.27 12.55 0.04
C ASP A 132 21.32 11.94 1.08
N HIS A 133 21.11 10.62 1.02
CA HIS A 133 20.24 9.84 1.92
C HIS A 133 18.79 10.29 1.95
N LYS A 134 18.31 10.99 0.93
CA LYS A 134 16.92 11.42 0.84
C LYS A 134 16.02 10.27 0.41
N VAL A 135 14.80 10.25 0.96
CA VAL A 135 13.78 9.26 0.59
C VAL A 135 12.49 9.97 0.20
N ARG A 136 11.79 9.46 -0.83
CA ARG A 136 10.44 9.89 -1.19
C ARG A 136 9.48 8.70 -1.17
N LEU A 137 8.26 8.93 -0.67
CA LEU A 137 7.21 7.93 -0.51
C LEU A 137 5.96 8.33 -1.29
N LEU A 138 5.58 7.54 -2.30
CA LEU A 138 4.44 7.83 -3.17
C LEU A 138 3.46 6.65 -3.22
N ILE A 139 2.19 6.92 -2.92
CA ILE A 139 1.10 5.97 -3.19
C ILE A 139 0.63 6.12 -4.64
N TRP A 140 0.68 5.04 -5.43
CA TRP A 140 0.37 5.05 -6.86
C TRP A 140 -0.15 3.70 -7.37
N ASN A 141 -0.78 3.69 -8.55
CA ASN A 141 -1.28 2.48 -9.23
C ASN A 141 -0.37 1.98 -10.36
N GLY A 142 0.93 2.25 -10.29
CA GLY A 142 1.85 1.87 -11.35
C GLY A 142 3.29 1.95 -10.92
N SER A 143 4.19 1.70 -11.89
CA SER A 143 5.63 1.91 -11.75
C SER A 143 6.00 3.38 -12.00
N ALA A 144 7.27 3.73 -11.82
CA ALA A 144 7.81 5.04 -12.17
C ALA A 144 7.65 5.37 -13.66
N ASP A 145 7.58 4.35 -14.53
CA ASP A 145 7.37 4.53 -15.97
C ASP A 145 5.88 4.73 -16.36
N SER A 146 4.98 4.69 -15.39
CA SER A 146 3.55 4.82 -15.67
C SER A 146 3.17 6.25 -16.05
N LYS A 147 2.30 6.38 -17.05
CA LYS A 147 1.79 7.70 -17.48
C LYS A 147 1.19 8.47 -16.29
N GLY A 148 1.68 9.68 -16.10
CA GLY A 148 1.23 10.60 -15.05
C GLY A 148 1.80 10.31 -13.67
N TYR A 149 2.80 9.44 -13.55
CA TYR A 149 3.55 9.27 -12.31
C TYR A 149 4.12 10.60 -11.84
N ARG A 150 4.02 10.90 -10.54
CA ARG A 150 4.42 12.20 -9.97
C ARG A 150 5.77 12.15 -9.25
N GLY A 151 6.34 10.95 -9.12
CA GLY A 151 7.64 10.73 -8.49
C GLY A 151 8.80 10.91 -9.47
N PRO A 152 10.03 10.61 -9.02
CA PRO A 152 11.17 10.51 -9.90
C PRO A 152 10.95 9.45 -10.99
N ASP A 153 11.53 9.63 -12.15
CA ASP A 153 11.60 8.60 -13.18
C ASP A 153 12.25 7.32 -12.64
N ALA A 154 12.19 6.22 -13.38
CA ALA A 154 12.92 5.03 -12.99
C ALA A 154 14.42 5.32 -12.97
N PRO A 155 15.20 4.72 -12.03
CA PRO A 155 16.63 4.97 -11.97
C PRO A 155 17.33 4.43 -13.23
N GLU A 156 18.24 5.22 -13.75
CA GLU A 156 19.10 4.85 -14.88
C GLU A 156 20.55 4.74 -14.43
N LYS A 157 21.24 3.72 -14.91
CA LYS A 157 22.66 3.55 -14.64
C LYS A 157 23.45 4.63 -15.39
N PRO A 158 24.39 5.33 -14.72
CA PRO A 158 25.31 6.23 -15.42
C PRO A 158 26.12 5.50 -16.48
N ALA A 159 26.55 6.23 -17.51
CA ALA A 159 27.42 5.67 -18.55
C ALA A 159 28.76 5.19 -17.93
N GLY A 160 29.14 3.94 -18.21
CA GLY A 160 30.33 3.30 -17.64
C GLY A 160 30.15 2.68 -16.25
N TRP A 161 28.92 2.60 -15.75
CA TRP A 161 28.61 1.87 -14.51
C TRP A 161 28.56 0.36 -14.76
N ASP A 162 29.49 -0.39 -14.20
CA ASP A 162 29.70 -1.83 -14.47
C ASP A 162 29.31 -2.76 -13.30
N TYR A 163 28.85 -2.23 -12.12
CA TYR A 163 28.56 -2.99 -10.89
C TYR A 163 27.07 -3.34 -10.71
#